data_8fe4b3fcdd8444469cef82de8e899a9a
#
_entry.id   8fe4b3fcdd8444469cef82de8e899a9a
#
_cell.length_a   1.000
_cell.length_b   1.000
_cell.length_c   1.000
_cell.angle_alpha   90.00
_cell.angle_beta   90.00
_cell.angle_gamma   90.00
#
_symmetry.space_group_name_H-M   'P 1'
#
loop_
_entity.id
_entity.type
_entity.pdbx_description
1 polymer ?
#
loop_
_entity_poly.entity_id
_entity_poly.type
_entity_poly.pdbx_seq_one_letter_code
_entity_poly.pdbx_strand_id
1 'polypeptide(L)'
;MLYPIGWDAFGLPAENYAIKNHVHPEEITKKNIARFKQQIQSLGISFDWSREISTIDPKYYKWTQWIFLQLFKNGLAYKKEMSVNWCTSCKCVLANEEVVNGVCERCGSEVVRKEKSQWMLAITKYAQRLIDDLDLVDYPDRVKTQQKNWIGRSEGAEVDFNTTAGDKLTVYTTRPDTLYGATYMVVSPEHPFIEVGG
;
A
#
# COMPACT_ATOMS: atom_id res chain seq x y z
N MET A 1 -18.25 25.49 -17.77
CA MET A 1 -17.85 24.07 -17.60
C MET A 1 -16.85 24.02 -16.45
N LEU A 2 -16.99 23.09 -15.49
CA LEU A 2 -16.02 22.92 -14.41
C LEU A 2 -14.90 21.98 -14.92
N TYR A 3 -13.71 22.50 -15.15
CA TYR A 3 -12.57 21.74 -15.66
C TYR A 3 -11.29 22.15 -14.90
N PRO A 4 -11.17 21.72 -13.64
CA PRO A 4 -10.01 22.06 -12.81
C PRO A 4 -8.78 21.25 -13.26
N ILE A 5 -7.61 21.71 -12.83
CA ILE A 5 -6.33 20.99 -12.97
C ILE A 5 -5.61 20.95 -11.64
N GLY A 6 -4.81 19.91 -11.42
CA GLY A 6 -3.99 19.78 -10.23
C GLY A 6 -2.66 19.08 -10.50
N TRP A 7 -1.71 19.26 -9.58
CA TRP A 7 -0.38 18.72 -9.61
C TRP A 7 -0.22 17.71 -8.48
N ASP A 8 -0.09 16.43 -8.84
CA ASP A 8 0.36 15.40 -7.91
C ASP A 8 1.89 15.48 -7.84
N ALA A 9 2.39 16.15 -6.82
CA ALA A 9 3.74 16.67 -6.81
C ALA A 9 4.65 16.08 -5.73
N PHE A 10 4.14 15.24 -4.83
CA PHE A 10 4.96 14.44 -3.92
C PHE A 10 5.47 13.19 -4.63
N GLY A 11 6.65 12.71 -4.24
CA GLY A 11 7.11 11.40 -4.66
C GLY A 11 8.61 11.26 -4.83
N LEU A 12 9.06 10.02 -4.86
CA LEU A 12 10.47 9.62 -5.02
C LEU A 12 11.14 10.14 -6.29
N PRO A 13 10.50 10.27 -7.46
CA PRO A 13 11.17 10.80 -8.66
C PRO A 13 11.74 12.20 -8.45
N ALA A 14 10.98 13.10 -7.81
CA ALA A 14 11.46 14.44 -7.49
C ALA A 14 12.59 14.42 -6.45
N GLU A 15 12.46 13.58 -5.42
CA GLU A 15 13.48 13.43 -4.36
C GLU A 15 14.78 12.85 -4.93
N ASN A 16 14.72 11.79 -5.73
CA ASN A 16 15.89 11.17 -6.34
C ASN A 16 16.61 12.14 -7.29
N TYR A 17 15.85 12.91 -8.08
CA TYR A 17 16.43 13.95 -8.93
C TYR A 17 17.13 15.03 -8.10
N ALA A 18 16.49 15.45 -7.01
CA ALA A 18 17.02 16.46 -6.10
C ALA A 18 18.34 16.01 -5.46
N ILE A 19 18.40 14.76 -4.97
CA ILE A 19 19.62 14.16 -4.42
C ILE A 19 20.74 14.12 -5.46
N LYS A 20 20.44 13.63 -6.68
CA LYS A 20 21.42 13.50 -7.77
C LYS A 20 21.99 14.84 -8.21
N ASN A 21 21.20 15.91 -8.19
CA ASN A 21 21.59 17.23 -8.67
C ASN A 21 21.89 18.22 -7.55
N HIS A 22 21.89 17.79 -6.27
CA HIS A 22 22.18 18.64 -5.11
C HIS A 22 21.27 19.88 -5.03
N VAL A 23 19.98 19.72 -5.36
CA VAL A 23 18.98 20.80 -5.29
C VAL A 23 17.85 20.41 -4.32
N HIS A 24 17.11 21.38 -3.81
CA HIS A 24 15.96 21.08 -2.96
C HIS A 24 14.79 20.54 -3.80
N PRO A 25 14.08 19.46 -3.34
CA PRO A 25 12.95 18.86 -4.09
C PRO A 25 11.87 19.86 -4.45
N GLU A 26 11.56 20.80 -3.54
CA GLU A 26 10.54 21.83 -3.76
C GLU A 26 10.87 22.73 -4.94
N GLU A 27 12.13 23.14 -5.09
CA GLU A 27 12.55 24.04 -6.17
C GLU A 27 12.37 23.39 -7.53
N ILE A 28 12.85 22.15 -7.69
CA ILE A 28 12.73 21.44 -8.96
C ILE A 28 11.26 21.12 -9.28
N THR A 29 10.47 20.77 -8.28
CA THR A 29 9.04 20.49 -8.46
C THR A 29 8.30 21.74 -8.92
N LYS A 30 8.51 22.89 -8.29
CA LYS A 30 7.92 24.17 -8.72
C LYS A 30 8.32 24.54 -10.15
N LYS A 31 9.60 24.36 -10.49
CA LYS A 31 10.10 24.60 -11.86
C LYS A 31 9.42 23.70 -12.88
N ASN A 32 9.27 22.43 -12.57
CA ASN A 32 8.61 21.47 -13.45
C ASN A 32 7.13 21.81 -13.63
N ILE A 33 6.40 22.13 -12.55
CA ILE A 33 5.00 22.55 -12.60
C ILE A 33 4.86 23.76 -13.53
N ALA A 34 5.68 24.79 -13.36
CA ALA A 34 5.64 25.99 -14.21
C ALA A 34 5.86 25.63 -15.69
N ARG A 35 6.80 24.71 -15.99
CA ARG A 35 7.07 24.27 -17.35
C ARG A 35 5.90 23.48 -17.93
N PHE A 36 5.35 22.51 -17.19
CA PHE A 36 4.18 21.76 -17.62
C PHE A 36 2.97 22.66 -17.88
N LYS A 37 2.74 23.64 -17.00
CA LYS A 37 1.66 24.62 -17.17
C LYS A 37 1.80 25.37 -18.50
N GLN A 38 3.00 25.87 -18.84
CA GLN A 38 3.25 26.51 -20.13
C GLN A 38 2.96 25.60 -21.32
N GLN A 39 3.42 24.35 -21.25
CA GLN A 39 3.20 23.37 -22.31
C GLN A 39 1.72 23.06 -22.51
N ILE A 40 0.98 22.83 -21.44
CA ILE A 40 -0.47 22.57 -21.51
C ILE A 40 -1.22 23.79 -22.04
N GLN A 41 -0.86 25.00 -21.62
CA GLN A 41 -1.45 26.24 -22.13
C GLN A 41 -1.19 26.43 -23.61
N SER A 42 -0.03 26.02 -24.12
CA SER A 42 0.30 26.13 -25.56
C SER A 42 -0.56 25.20 -26.44
N LEU A 43 -1.17 24.17 -25.86
CA LEU A 43 -2.11 23.29 -26.55
C LEU A 43 -3.54 23.85 -26.63
N GLY A 44 -3.82 24.98 -26.02
CA GLY A 44 -5.14 25.62 -26.04
C GLY A 44 -6.21 24.87 -25.26
N ILE A 45 -5.83 24.02 -24.28
CA ILE A 45 -6.78 23.28 -23.46
C ILE A 45 -7.46 24.22 -22.47
N SER A 46 -8.80 24.16 -22.39
CA SER A 46 -9.65 25.06 -21.62
C SER A 46 -9.74 24.69 -20.13
N PHE A 47 -8.60 24.52 -19.44
CA PHE A 47 -8.60 24.34 -18.00
C PHE A 47 -9.03 25.64 -17.27
N ASP A 48 -9.77 25.45 -16.18
CA ASP A 48 -10.06 26.56 -15.25
C ASP A 48 -8.86 26.75 -14.29
N TRP A 49 -7.90 27.56 -14.73
CA TRP A 49 -6.66 27.82 -13.98
C TRP A 49 -6.90 28.53 -12.63
N SER A 50 -8.10 29.12 -12.44
CA SER A 50 -8.46 29.69 -11.13
C SER A 50 -8.71 28.64 -10.06
N ARG A 51 -8.91 27.38 -10.48
CA ARG A 51 -9.12 26.19 -9.64
C ARG A 51 -7.91 25.25 -9.64
N GLU A 52 -6.75 25.78 -9.94
CA GLU A 52 -5.49 25.05 -9.87
C GLU A 52 -5.16 24.70 -8.42
N ILE A 53 -4.80 23.42 -8.18
CA ILE A 53 -4.39 22.91 -6.88
C ILE A 53 -3.06 22.18 -7.00
N SER A 54 -2.36 22.03 -5.88
CA SER A 54 -1.14 21.21 -5.80
C SER A 54 -1.12 20.43 -4.48
N THR A 55 -0.76 19.16 -4.56
CA THR A 55 -0.68 18.29 -3.38
C THR A 55 0.41 18.71 -2.39
N ILE A 56 1.42 19.47 -2.85
CA ILE A 56 2.49 20.02 -2.01
C ILE A 56 2.13 21.39 -1.37
N ASP A 57 0.97 21.95 -1.69
CA ASP A 57 0.50 23.17 -1.01
C ASP A 57 0.04 22.84 0.42
N PRO A 58 0.58 23.49 1.46
CA PRO A 58 0.13 23.32 2.84
C PRO A 58 -1.38 23.52 3.03
N LYS A 59 -2.00 24.39 2.25
CA LYS A 59 -3.45 24.60 2.28
C LYS A 59 -4.22 23.36 1.78
N TYR A 60 -3.59 22.56 0.93
CA TYR A 60 -4.16 21.31 0.41
C TYR A 60 -3.85 20.13 1.33
N TYR A 61 -2.57 19.82 1.63
CA TYR A 61 -2.22 18.63 2.37
C TYR A 61 -2.60 18.67 3.86
N LYS A 62 -2.93 19.83 4.42
CA LYS A 62 -3.51 19.88 5.76
C LYS A 62 -4.76 19.01 5.92
N TRP A 63 -5.52 18.82 4.84
CA TRP A 63 -6.69 17.95 4.85
C TRP A 63 -6.34 16.46 4.88
N THR A 64 -5.28 16.08 4.18
CA THR A 64 -4.71 14.72 4.29
C THR A 64 -4.26 14.45 5.72
N GLN A 65 -3.58 15.41 6.35
CA GLN A 65 -3.17 15.30 7.75
C GLN A 65 -4.39 15.21 8.69
N TRP A 66 -5.43 16.03 8.43
CA TRP A 66 -6.66 15.98 9.21
C TRP A 66 -7.37 14.62 9.09
N ILE A 67 -7.48 14.06 7.89
CA ILE A 67 -8.05 12.72 7.66
C ILE A 67 -7.26 11.68 8.43
N PHE A 68 -5.92 11.70 8.36
CA PHE A 68 -5.08 10.79 9.12
C PHE A 68 -5.37 10.89 10.63
N LEU A 69 -5.48 12.11 11.16
CA LEU A 69 -5.80 12.31 12.58
C LEU A 69 -7.19 11.78 12.95
N GLN A 70 -8.19 11.88 12.04
CA GLN A 70 -9.50 11.27 12.28
C GLN A 70 -9.39 9.73 12.32
N LEU A 71 -8.64 9.13 11.40
CA LEU A 71 -8.40 7.68 11.40
C LEU A 71 -7.68 7.24 12.67
N PHE A 72 -6.67 7.98 13.10
CA PHE A 72 -5.93 7.70 14.33
C PHE A 72 -6.83 7.80 15.57
N LYS A 73 -7.61 8.87 15.71
CA LYS A 73 -8.56 9.07 16.83
C LYS A 73 -9.61 7.96 16.91
N ASN A 74 -10.00 7.39 15.78
CA ASN A 74 -10.98 6.30 15.73
C ASN A 74 -10.33 4.89 15.78
N GLY A 75 -9.04 4.78 16.08
CA GLY A 75 -8.32 3.52 16.18
C GLY A 75 -8.22 2.75 14.86
N LEU A 76 -8.29 3.49 13.74
CA LEU A 76 -8.16 2.94 12.39
C LEU A 76 -6.75 3.11 11.82
N ALA A 77 -5.96 4.04 12.35
CA ALA A 77 -4.54 4.17 12.05
C ALA A 77 -3.71 3.74 13.27
N TYR A 78 -2.74 2.86 13.06
CA TYR A 78 -1.89 2.31 14.12
C TYR A 78 -0.49 2.01 13.58
N LYS A 79 0.51 1.93 14.47
CA LYS A 79 1.85 1.48 14.11
C LYS A 79 2.00 -0.01 14.34
N LYS A 80 2.69 -0.67 13.43
CA LYS A 80 3.05 -2.09 13.54
C LYS A 80 4.44 -2.31 12.94
N GLU A 81 5.26 -3.12 13.60
CA GLU A 81 6.47 -3.66 13.00
C GLU A 81 6.10 -4.76 12.01
N MET A 82 6.72 -4.70 10.84
CA MET A 82 6.49 -5.68 9.78
C MET A 82 7.69 -5.77 8.86
N SER A 83 7.86 -6.92 8.28
CA SER A 83 8.88 -7.15 7.25
C SER A 83 8.46 -6.51 5.95
N VAL A 84 9.29 -5.58 5.45
CA VAL A 84 9.06 -4.83 4.23
C VAL A 84 10.15 -5.10 3.19
N ASN A 85 9.82 -4.92 1.91
CA ASN A 85 10.83 -4.90 0.86
C ASN A 85 11.64 -3.61 0.95
N TRP A 86 12.94 -3.71 1.11
CA TRP A 86 13.83 -2.56 1.26
C TRP A 86 14.85 -2.51 0.12
N CYS A 87 14.83 -1.43 -0.63
CA CYS A 87 15.88 -1.16 -1.61
C CYS A 87 17.12 -0.58 -0.92
N THR A 88 18.25 -1.26 -1.06
CA THR A 88 19.51 -0.87 -0.41
C THR A 88 20.12 0.39 -1.02
N SER A 89 19.87 0.67 -2.31
CA SER A 89 20.35 1.85 -3.03
C SER A 89 19.42 3.05 -2.88
N CYS A 90 18.12 2.90 -3.18
CA CYS A 90 17.15 4.00 -3.05
C CYS A 90 16.82 4.33 -1.59
N LYS A 91 17.19 3.44 -0.64
CA LYS A 91 16.92 3.58 0.81
C LYS A 91 15.44 3.83 1.12
N CYS A 92 14.55 3.14 0.41
CA CYS A 92 13.11 3.25 0.57
C CYS A 92 12.44 1.88 0.64
N VAL A 93 11.23 1.87 1.21
CA VAL A 93 10.33 0.72 1.18
C VAL A 93 9.70 0.62 -0.19
N LEU A 94 9.58 -0.60 -0.70
CA LEU A 94 8.96 -0.90 -1.99
C LEU A 94 7.68 -1.71 -1.79
N ALA A 95 6.67 -1.42 -2.59
CA ALA A 95 5.53 -2.29 -2.76
C ALA A 95 5.96 -3.60 -3.46
N ASN A 96 5.13 -4.65 -3.36
CA ASN A 96 5.47 -5.94 -3.99
C ASN A 96 5.60 -5.82 -5.51
N GLU A 97 4.80 -4.94 -6.13
CA GLU A 97 4.78 -4.67 -7.56
C GLU A 97 6.06 -3.96 -8.05
N GLU A 98 6.77 -3.28 -7.15
CA GLU A 98 8.01 -2.55 -7.45
C GLU A 98 9.27 -3.44 -7.33
N VAL A 99 9.07 -4.74 -6.99
CA VAL A 99 10.14 -5.73 -6.89
C VAL A 99 10.00 -6.71 -8.06
N VAL A 100 10.90 -6.62 -9.03
CA VAL A 100 10.90 -7.48 -10.22
C VAL A 100 12.13 -8.39 -10.17
N ASN A 101 11.91 -9.70 -10.13
CA ASN A 101 13.01 -10.70 -10.04
C ASN A 101 13.99 -10.45 -8.88
N GLY A 102 13.47 -10.00 -7.72
CA GLY A 102 14.29 -9.74 -6.52
C GLY A 102 15.06 -8.42 -6.53
N VAL A 103 14.88 -7.59 -7.56
CA VAL A 103 15.53 -6.28 -7.68
C VAL A 103 14.53 -5.14 -7.74
N CYS A 104 14.99 -3.97 -7.36
CA CYS A 104 14.21 -2.73 -7.42
C CYS A 104 13.95 -2.34 -8.88
N GLU A 105 12.69 -2.19 -9.28
CA GLU A 105 12.29 -1.78 -10.63
C GLU A 105 12.94 -0.48 -11.09
N ARG A 106 13.22 0.45 -10.14
CA ARG A 106 13.71 1.79 -10.44
C ARG A 106 15.24 1.86 -10.65
N CYS A 107 16.01 1.14 -9.82
CA CYS A 107 17.47 1.26 -9.82
C CYS A 107 18.20 -0.05 -10.11
N GLY A 108 17.51 -1.17 -10.23
CA GLY A 108 18.10 -2.49 -10.48
C GLY A 108 18.89 -3.09 -9.31
N SER A 109 18.93 -2.42 -8.14
CA SER A 109 19.66 -2.94 -6.97
C SER A 109 18.87 -4.03 -6.25
N GLU A 110 19.59 -4.91 -5.57
CA GLU A 110 19.02 -5.97 -4.76
C GLU A 110 18.05 -5.43 -3.70
N VAL A 111 16.93 -6.13 -3.54
CA VAL A 111 15.91 -5.84 -2.52
C VAL A 111 16.04 -6.87 -1.41
N VAL A 112 16.14 -6.38 -0.17
CA VAL A 112 16.23 -7.22 1.03
C VAL A 112 14.98 -7.08 1.89
N ARG A 113 14.70 -8.10 2.69
CA ARG A 113 13.67 -7.99 3.73
C ARG A 113 14.24 -7.24 4.93
N LYS A 114 13.45 -6.29 5.46
CA LYS A 114 13.85 -5.49 6.63
C LYS A 114 12.65 -5.24 7.53
N GLU A 115 12.83 -5.49 8.83
CA GLU A 115 11.83 -5.11 9.83
C GLU A 115 11.79 -3.59 10.00
N LYS A 116 10.58 -3.02 9.89
CA LYS A 116 10.33 -1.60 10.09
C LYS A 116 8.98 -1.34 10.72
N SER A 117 8.96 -0.35 11.61
CA SER A 117 7.71 0.19 12.13
C SER A 117 7.01 1.01 11.05
N GLN A 118 5.80 0.60 10.68
CA GLN A 118 4.99 1.22 9.63
C GLN A 118 3.64 1.67 10.16
N TRP A 119 3.12 2.77 9.61
CA TRP A 119 1.73 3.14 9.79
C TRP A 119 0.84 2.21 8.97
N MET A 120 -0.16 1.65 9.63
CA MET A 120 -1.15 0.77 9.03
C MET A 120 -2.54 1.38 9.18
N LEU A 121 -3.40 1.15 8.18
CA LEU A 121 -4.82 1.46 8.25
C LEU A 121 -5.61 0.16 8.37
N ALA A 122 -6.51 0.08 9.36
CA ALA A 122 -7.33 -1.10 9.63
C ALA A 122 -8.51 -1.22 8.65
N ILE A 123 -8.23 -1.21 7.35
CA ILE A 123 -9.25 -1.27 6.28
C ILE A 123 -10.10 -2.54 6.35
N THR A 124 -9.52 -3.65 6.81
CA THR A 124 -10.21 -4.94 6.93
C THR A 124 -11.35 -4.94 7.96
N LYS A 125 -11.37 -3.98 8.89
CA LYS A 125 -12.50 -3.80 9.82
C LYS A 125 -13.84 -3.52 9.10
N TYR A 126 -13.77 -3.02 7.87
CA TYR A 126 -14.94 -2.68 7.06
C TYR A 126 -15.22 -3.69 5.96
N ALA A 127 -14.42 -4.74 5.82
CA ALA A 127 -14.53 -5.70 4.73
C ALA A 127 -15.93 -6.33 4.64
N GLN A 128 -16.45 -6.84 5.75
CA GLN A 128 -17.79 -7.43 5.76
C GLN A 128 -18.87 -6.39 5.44
N ARG A 129 -18.81 -5.23 6.09
CA ARG A 129 -19.78 -4.16 5.85
C ARG A 129 -19.78 -3.68 4.39
N LEU A 130 -18.60 -3.61 3.75
CA LEU A 130 -18.51 -3.24 2.34
C LEU A 130 -19.19 -4.25 1.42
N ILE A 131 -19.22 -5.54 1.79
CA ILE A 131 -19.98 -6.56 1.05
C ILE A 131 -21.47 -6.38 1.28
N ASP A 132 -21.89 -6.23 2.54
CA ASP A 132 -23.31 -6.14 2.93
C ASP A 132 -23.97 -4.87 2.34
N ASP A 133 -23.27 -3.74 2.42
CA ASP A 133 -23.76 -2.44 1.93
C ASP A 133 -23.86 -2.37 0.38
N LEU A 134 -23.36 -3.37 -0.37
CA LEU A 134 -23.54 -3.43 -1.82
C LEU A 134 -25.00 -3.56 -2.24
N ASP A 135 -25.85 -4.05 -1.35
CA ASP A 135 -27.29 -4.16 -1.63
C ASP A 135 -28.03 -2.82 -1.46
N LEU A 136 -27.38 -1.83 -0.81
CA LEU A 136 -27.91 -0.48 -0.62
C LEU A 136 -27.64 0.45 -1.81
N VAL A 137 -26.79 0.05 -2.76
CA VAL A 137 -26.35 0.89 -3.88
C VAL A 137 -26.81 0.32 -5.22
N ASP A 138 -27.22 1.22 -6.10
CA ASP A 138 -27.62 0.88 -7.47
C ASP A 138 -26.40 0.79 -8.39
N TYR A 139 -25.53 -0.20 -8.11
CA TYR A 139 -24.38 -0.49 -8.96
C TYR A 139 -24.69 -1.61 -9.95
N PRO A 140 -24.13 -1.56 -11.18
CA PRO A 140 -24.18 -2.70 -12.09
C PRO A 140 -23.62 -3.97 -11.45
N ASP A 141 -24.24 -5.14 -11.74
CA ASP A 141 -23.85 -6.43 -11.15
C ASP A 141 -22.35 -6.75 -11.32
N ARG A 142 -21.78 -6.35 -12.47
CA ARG A 142 -20.34 -6.50 -12.73
C ARG A 142 -19.50 -5.80 -11.68
N VAL A 143 -19.90 -4.59 -11.26
CA VAL A 143 -19.16 -3.81 -10.25
C VAL A 143 -19.30 -4.45 -8.87
N LYS A 144 -20.52 -4.88 -8.51
CA LYS A 144 -20.77 -5.59 -7.25
C LYS A 144 -19.94 -6.87 -7.15
N THR A 145 -19.91 -7.65 -8.22
CA THR A 145 -19.12 -8.90 -8.31
C THR A 145 -17.62 -8.63 -8.17
N GLN A 146 -17.11 -7.61 -8.85
CA GLN A 146 -15.68 -7.24 -8.74
C GLN A 146 -15.30 -6.82 -7.31
N GLN A 147 -16.14 -6.06 -6.63
CA GLN A 147 -15.88 -5.64 -5.25
C GLN A 147 -15.92 -6.84 -4.27
N LYS A 148 -16.91 -7.74 -4.40
CA LYS A 148 -16.99 -8.98 -3.61
C LYS A 148 -15.74 -9.84 -3.80
N ASN A 149 -15.32 -10.03 -5.05
CA ASN A 149 -14.13 -10.83 -5.38
C ASN A 149 -12.84 -10.18 -4.87
N TRP A 150 -12.74 -8.84 -4.90
CA TRP A 150 -11.59 -8.11 -4.37
C TRP A 150 -11.45 -8.27 -2.85
N ILE A 151 -12.54 -8.17 -2.12
CA ILE A 151 -12.57 -8.38 -0.67
C ILE A 151 -12.23 -9.84 -0.35
N GLY A 152 -12.74 -10.79 -1.14
CA GLY A 152 -12.35 -12.20 -1.08
C GLY A 152 -12.69 -12.84 0.26
N ARG A 153 -13.94 -12.65 0.77
CA ARG A 153 -14.38 -13.33 1.99
C ARG A 153 -14.20 -14.84 1.83
N SER A 154 -13.48 -15.44 2.75
CA SER A 154 -13.33 -16.88 2.85
C SER A 154 -13.71 -17.37 4.26
N GLU A 155 -14.24 -18.57 4.34
CA GLU A 155 -14.58 -19.24 5.59
C GLU A 155 -13.75 -20.52 5.71
N GLY A 156 -13.30 -20.81 6.93
CA GLY A 156 -12.47 -21.98 7.20
C GLY A 156 -12.38 -22.28 8.68
N ALA A 157 -11.50 -23.18 9.04
CA ALA A 157 -11.27 -23.59 10.42
C ALA A 157 -9.79 -23.37 10.80
N GLU A 158 -9.56 -22.94 12.02
CA GLU A 158 -8.27 -23.03 12.67
C GLU A 158 -8.10 -24.43 13.26
N VAL A 159 -6.99 -25.07 12.98
CA VAL A 159 -6.69 -26.42 13.44
C VAL A 159 -5.34 -26.44 14.11
N ASP A 160 -5.31 -27.05 15.27
CA ASP A 160 -4.12 -27.16 16.09
C ASP A 160 -3.42 -28.53 15.86
N PHE A 161 -2.14 -28.48 15.57
CA PHE A 161 -1.28 -29.65 15.52
C PHE A 161 -0.27 -29.59 16.65
N ASN A 162 -0.15 -30.68 17.39
CA ASN A 162 0.85 -30.80 18.45
C ASN A 162 2.16 -31.39 17.86
N THR A 163 3.27 -30.76 18.18
CA THR A 163 4.59 -31.30 17.85
C THR A 163 5.01 -32.39 18.86
N THR A 164 5.99 -33.20 18.50
CA THR A 164 6.57 -34.16 19.43
C THR A 164 7.31 -33.51 20.61
N ALA A 165 7.69 -32.24 20.47
CA ALA A 165 8.32 -31.45 21.52
C ALA A 165 7.29 -30.84 22.50
N GLY A 166 5.99 -30.95 22.20
CA GLY A 166 4.92 -30.40 23.04
C GLY A 166 4.46 -29.01 22.62
N ASP A 167 5.02 -28.45 21.58
CA ASP A 167 4.57 -27.16 21.04
C ASP A 167 3.32 -27.33 20.20
N LYS A 168 2.62 -26.22 19.99
CA LYS A 168 1.36 -26.18 19.26
C LYS A 168 1.53 -25.33 17.98
N LEU A 169 1.21 -25.92 16.83
CA LEU A 169 1.12 -25.25 15.54
C LEU A 169 -0.33 -25.06 15.16
N THR A 170 -0.80 -23.81 15.10
CA THR A 170 -2.15 -23.47 14.64
C THR A 170 -2.10 -23.12 13.16
N VAL A 171 -2.90 -23.77 12.33
CA VAL A 171 -3.04 -23.48 10.91
C VAL A 171 -4.48 -23.15 10.56
N TYR A 172 -4.66 -22.25 9.62
CA TYR A 172 -5.96 -21.96 9.04
C TYR A 172 -6.14 -22.72 7.72
N THR A 173 -7.29 -23.37 7.54
CA THR A 173 -7.62 -24.05 6.28
C THR A 173 -9.06 -23.79 5.87
N THR A 174 -9.32 -23.57 4.58
CA THR A 174 -10.66 -23.53 3.99
C THR A 174 -11.19 -24.93 3.66
N ARG A 175 -10.37 -25.97 3.80
CA ARG A 175 -10.71 -27.35 3.49
C ARG A 175 -10.33 -28.29 4.66
N PRO A 176 -11.02 -28.13 5.83
CA PRO A 176 -10.76 -29.00 6.99
C PRO A 176 -11.10 -30.47 6.71
N ASP A 177 -11.96 -30.74 5.74
CA ASP A 177 -12.31 -32.08 5.27
C ASP A 177 -11.12 -32.88 4.68
N THR A 178 -10.08 -32.19 4.21
CA THR A 178 -8.88 -32.81 3.60
C THR A 178 -7.77 -33.11 4.59
N LEU A 179 -7.90 -32.73 5.85
CA LEU A 179 -6.85 -32.87 6.88
C LEU A 179 -6.40 -34.31 7.12
N TYR A 180 -7.29 -35.27 6.96
CA TYR A 180 -6.97 -36.70 7.13
C TYR A 180 -5.99 -37.22 6.07
N GLY A 181 -5.79 -36.50 4.98
CA GLY A 181 -4.80 -36.80 3.94
C GLY A 181 -3.47 -36.05 4.13
N ALA A 182 -3.34 -35.22 5.16
CA ALA A 182 -2.11 -34.47 5.39
C ALA A 182 -1.00 -35.38 5.92
N THR A 183 0.14 -35.42 5.23
CA THR A 183 1.30 -36.22 5.58
C THR A 183 2.50 -35.39 6.03
N TYR A 184 2.49 -34.09 5.80
CA TYR A 184 3.54 -33.16 6.24
C TYR A 184 2.94 -31.76 6.44
N MET A 185 3.69 -30.90 7.12
CA MET A 185 3.36 -29.51 7.33
C MET A 185 4.53 -28.62 6.92
N VAL A 186 4.21 -27.53 6.23
CA VAL A 186 5.20 -26.53 5.80
C VAL A 186 4.94 -25.25 6.57
N VAL A 187 6.01 -24.66 7.11
CA VAL A 187 6.00 -23.35 7.75
C VAL A 187 6.91 -22.39 6.98
N SER A 188 6.64 -21.08 7.07
CA SER A 188 7.49 -20.08 6.41
C SER A 188 8.87 -20.01 7.09
N PRO A 189 9.92 -19.57 6.39
CA PRO A 189 11.24 -19.38 6.98
C PRO A 189 11.26 -18.41 8.18
N GLU A 190 10.31 -17.49 8.24
CA GLU A 190 10.15 -16.51 9.32
C GLU A 190 9.31 -17.02 10.50
N HIS A 191 8.85 -18.27 10.42
CA HIS A 191 8.00 -18.82 11.49
C HIS A 191 8.78 -18.96 12.79
N PRO A 192 8.20 -18.65 13.98
CA PRO A 192 8.89 -18.69 15.26
C PRO A 192 9.50 -20.04 15.63
N PHE A 193 9.02 -21.13 15.03
CA PHE A 193 9.58 -22.47 15.23
C PHE A 193 10.88 -22.74 14.47
N ILE A 194 11.22 -21.88 13.53
CA ILE A 194 12.48 -21.97 12.82
C ILE A 194 13.50 -21.16 13.60
N GLU A 195 14.28 -21.81 14.45
CA GLU A 195 15.48 -21.20 14.97
C GLU A 195 16.40 -20.91 13.79
N VAL A 196 16.65 -19.64 13.53
CA VAL A 196 17.70 -19.25 12.60
C VAL A 196 18.99 -19.72 13.22
N GLY A 197 19.46 -20.86 12.78
CA GLY A 197 20.75 -21.42 13.19
C GLY A 197 21.81 -20.36 12.95
N GLY A 198 22.57 -20.03 14.00
CA GLY A 198 23.63 -19.07 13.99
C GLY A 198 24.76 -19.42 13.01
#